data_c70da9767a1642e29e9a66346d517fe4
#
_entry.id   c70da9767a1642e29e9a66346d517fe4
#
_cell.length_a   1.000
_cell.length_b   1.000
_cell.length_c   1.000
_cell.angle_alpha   90.00
_cell.angle_beta   90.00
_cell.angle_gamma   90.00
#
_symmetry.space_group_name_H-M   'P 1'
#
loop_
_entity.id
_entity.type
_entity.pdbx_description
1 polymer ?
#
loop_
_entity_poly.entity_id
_entity_poly.type
_entity_poly.pdbx_seq_one_letter_code
_entity_poly.pdbx_strand_id
1 'polypeptide(L)'
;TKSMQKFPWQAFAQNSAYANQVALRNSQGDPFTWAELAEKINQVEAFLLQQGVAAQSVVAFCGKNSEQILFLYLAVIQQGAKILGINPAFPQEKREELCQVHGIDFCYQTEDIHYLAAELLPEHKADFTKAATMTLTSGSTGLPKAVVHHVSAHLANAEGVCALMNFGKEQSWLLSLPLYHVSGQGIVWRWLYTGATLVLPKEDFYQSIGEVSHVSLVPTQLQRWFDYLTEHPQPIQTQAVLLGGTQIPVKLTQVLSELGIRSYSGYGMTEMASTVFAKQSDGKIGVGQPL
;
A
#
# COMPACT_ATOMS: atom_id res chain seq x y z
N THR A 1 10.64 30.11 13.49
CA THR A 1 11.00 28.71 13.67
C THR A 1 10.43 27.89 12.51
N LYS A 2 11.31 27.28 11.73
CA LYS A 2 10.87 26.38 10.66
C LYS A 2 10.15 25.19 11.31
N SER A 3 8.89 24.95 10.92
CA SER A 3 8.20 23.74 11.33
C SER A 3 8.96 22.54 10.77
N MET A 4 9.13 21.48 11.58
CA MET A 4 9.73 20.23 11.13
C MET A 4 8.80 19.58 10.09
N GLN A 5 9.37 19.10 8.99
CA GLN A 5 8.61 18.34 8.02
C GLN A 5 8.12 17.04 8.69
N LYS A 6 6.86 16.68 8.41
CA LYS A 6 6.19 15.49 8.96
C LYS A 6 5.79 14.55 7.86
N PHE A 7 5.75 13.27 8.18
CA PHE A 7 5.16 12.28 7.29
C PHE A 7 3.64 12.50 7.18
N PRO A 8 3.00 12.09 6.08
CA PRO A 8 1.57 12.32 5.89
C PRO A 8 0.69 11.86 7.05
N TRP A 9 0.92 10.66 7.59
CA TRP A 9 0.12 10.15 8.71
C TRP A 9 0.27 10.99 9.98
N GLN A 10 1.42 11.59 10.20
CA GLN A 10 1.65 12.51 11.32
C GLN A 10 0.94 13.85 11.09
N ALA A 11 1.07 14.39 9.89
CA ALA A 11 0.44 15.65 9.52
C ALA A 11 -1.08 15.58 9.62
N PHE A 12 -1.70 14.52 9.11
CA PHE A 12 -3.15 14.32 9.20
C PHE A 12 -3.61 14.16 10.66
N ALA A 13 -2.87 13.43 11.47
CA ALA A 13 -3.21 13.24 12.89
C ALA A 13 -3.20 14.54 13.68
N GLN A 14 -2.42 15.52 13.25
CA GLN A 14 -2.28 16.81 13.93
C GLN A 14 -3.14 17.91 13.29
N ASN A 15 -3.84 17.61 12.21
CA ASN A 15 -4.71 18.54 11.52
C ASN A 15 -6.15 18.32 11.97
N SER A 16 -6.79 19.34 12.56
CA SER A 16 -8.14 19.23 13.09
C SER A 16 -9.18 18.82 12.04
N ALA A 17 -8.94 19.09 10.76
CA ALA A 17 -9.83 18.68 9.68
C ALA A 17 -9.75 17.18 9.36
N TYR A 18 -8.69 16.49 9.83
CA TYR A 18 -8.44 15.09 9.52
C TYR A 18 -8.38 14.18 10.74
N ALA A 19 -7.92 14.70 11.88
CA ALA A 19 -7.53 13.89 13.04
C ALA A 19 -8.60 12.88 13.46
N ASN A 20 -9.87 13.27 13.44
CA ASN A 20 -11.00 12.45 13.86
C ASN A 20 -11.75 11.79 12.70
N GLN A 21 -11.25 11.91 11.47
CA GLN A 21 -11.78 11.22 10.30
C GLN A 21 -11.23 9.79 10.23
N VAL A 22 -12.01 8.88 9.67
CA VAL A 22 -11.59 7.49 9.53
C VAL A 22 -10.48 7.41 8.49
N ALA A 23 -9.30 6.96 8.92
CA ALA A 23 -8.14 6.73 8.07
C ALA A 23 -8.09 5.29 7.54
N LEU A 24 -8.50 4.34 8.37
CA LEU A 24 -8.33 2.92 8.10
C LEU A 24 -9.53 2.14 8.66
N ARG A 25 -9.99 1.16 7.89
CA ARG A 25 -10.87 0.09 8.41
C ARG A 25 -10.10 -1.23 8.34
N ASN A 26 -10.01 -1.92 9.46
CA ASN A 26 -9.31 -3.20 9.52
C ASN A 26 -10.16 -4.33 8.92
N SER A 27 -9.62 -5.55 8.92
CA SER A 27 -10.31 -6.72 8.32
C SER A 27 -11.58 -7.13 9.07
N GLN A 28 -11.78 -6.66 10.30
CA GLN A 28 -13.03 -6.84 11.04
C GLN A 28 -14.03 -5.70 10.81
N GLY A 29 -13.64 -4.68 10.03
CA GLY A 29 -14.46 -3.50 9.78
C GLY A 29 -14.33 -2.41 10.84
N ASP A 30 -13.44 -2.57 11.81
CA ASP A 30 -13.23 -1.59 12.88
C ASP A 30 -12.50 -0.36 12.32
N PRO A 31 -12.97 0.86 12.66
CA PRO A 31 -12.34 2.08 12.17
C PRO A 31 -11.18 2.53 13.05
N PHE A 32 -10.18 3.12 12.40
CA PHE A 32 -9.12 3.90 13.06
C PHE A 32 -9.16 5.31 12.48
N THR A 33 -9.20 6.31 13.34
CA THR A 33 -9.01 7.70 12.90
C THR A 33 -7.53 7.94 12.59
N TRP A 34 -7.23 9.08 11.94
CA TRP A 34 -5.82 9.45 11.71
C TRP A 34 -5.06 9.57 13.03
N ALA A 35 -5.70 10.13 14.07
CA ALA A 35 -5.07 10.23 15.40
C ALA A 35 -4.78 8.85 15.99
N GLU A 36 -5.74 7.93 15.89
CA GLU A 36 -5.58 6.56 16.39
C GLU A 36 -4.53 5.78 15.57
N LEU A 37 -4.53 5.96 14.25
CA LEU A 37 -3.52 5.37 13.37
C LEU A 37 -2.10 5.82 13.75
N ALA A 38 -1.92 7.13 13.92
CA ALA A 38 -0.61 7.69 14.31
C ALA A 38 -0.14 7.13 15.65
N GLU A 39 -1.05 6.95 16.61
CA GLU A 39 -0.71 6.36 17.91
C GLU A 39 -0.27 4.90 17.76
N LYS A 40 -0.95 4.11 16.94
CA LYS A 40 -0.53 2.73 16.66
C LYS A 40 0.84 2.66 16.01
N ILE A 41 1.13 3.55 15.08
CA ILE A 41 2.44 3.62 14.42
C ILE A 41 3.51 3.97 15.45
N ASN A 42 3.24 4.92 16.35
CA ASN A 42 4.16 5.28 17.42
C ASN A 42 4.44 4.09 18.36
N GLN A 43 3.42 3.31 18.69
CA GLN A 43 3.57 2.13 19.54
C GLN A 43 4.43 1.05 18.86
N VAL A 44 4.34 0.89 17.56
CA VAL A 44 5.21 -0.02 16.81
C VAL A 44 6.63 0.54 16.71
N GLU A 45 6.80 1.85 16.54
CA GLU A 45 8.14 2.45 16.59
C GLU A 45 8.81 2.22 17.95
N ALA A 46 8.06 2.33 19.04
CA ALA A 46 8.59 2.02 20.39
C ALA A 46 9.07 0.57 20.47
N PHE A 47 8.33 -0.36 19.90
CA PHE A 47 8.75 -1.75 19.79
C PHE A 47 10.07 -1.89 18.99
N LEU A 48 10.15 -1.24 17.85
CA LEU A 48 11.36 -1.27 17.01
C LEU A 48 12.58 -0.73 17.72
N LEU A 49 12.43 0.35 18.48
CA LEU A 49 13.51 0.90 19.31
C LEU A 49 13.98 -0.11 20.36
N GLN A 50 13.05 -0.80 21.02
CA GLN A 50 13.38 -1.85 21.98
C GLN A 50 14.16 -2.98 21.32
N GLN A 51 13.87 -3.31 20.07
CA GLN A 51 14.56 -4.34 19.31
C GLN A 51 15.97 -3.93 18.85
N GLY A 52 16.32 -2.66 18.96
CA GLY A 52 17.61 -2.14 18.51
C GLY A 52 17.61 -1.62 17.08
N VAL A 53 16.46 -1.42 16.47
CA VAL A 53 16.35 -0.84 15.13
C VAL A 53 16.81 0.62 15.19
N ALA A 54 17.64 1.02 14.25
CA ALA A 54 18.18 2.38 14.12
C ALA A 54 17.98 2.90 12.71
N ALA A 55 18.30 4.17 12.49
CA ALA A 55 18.06 4.84 11.20
C ALA A 55 18.80 4.20 10.01
N GLN A 56 19.92 3.51 10.26
CA GLN A 56 20.67 2.81 9.21
C GLN A 56 20.22 1.36 8.99
N SER A 57 19.29 0.86 9.80
CA SER A 57 18.86 -0.53 9.73
C SER A 57 18.03 -0.80 8.46
N VAL A 58 18.09 -2.03 8.00
CA VAL A 58 17.18 -2.56 6.99
C VAL A 58 16.26 -3.56 7.69
N VAL A 59 14.98 -3.30 7.66
CA VAL A 59 13.96 -4.11 8.33
C VAL A 59 13.10 -4.78 7.27
N ALA A 60 12.92 -6.09 7.39
CA ALA A 60 12.03 -6.83 6.50
C ALA A 60 10.75 -7.23 7.24
N PHE A 61 9.67 -7.33 6.50
CA PHE A 61 8.49 -8.07 6.92
C PHE A 61 8.25 -9.26 5.99
N CYS A 62 7.75 -10.33 6.55
CA CYS A 62 7.38 -11.52 5.81
C CYS A 62 5.98 -11.96 6.25
N GLY A 63 4.97 -11.58 5.47
CA GLY A 63 3.58 -11.86 5.82
C GLY A 63 2.61 -11.29 4.82
N LYS A 64 1.37 -11.77 4.90
CA LYS A 64 0.24 -11.22 4.14
C LYS A 64 -0.16 -9.87 4.72
N ASN A 65 -0.90 -9.08 3.95
CA ASN A 65 -1.41 -7.80 4.41
C ASN A 65 -2.21 -7.96 5.70
N SER A 66 -1.90 -7.10 6.66
CA SER A 66 -2.59 -7.01 7.95
C SER A 66 -2.39 -5.60 8.49
N GLU A 67 -3.17 -5.22 9.50
CA GLU A 67 -2.93 -3.94 10.17
C GLU A 67 -1.53 -3.90 10.80
N GLN A 68 -1.07 -5.00 11.38
CA GLN A 68 0.26 -5.07 11.98
C GLN A 68 1.37 -4.82 10.96
N ILE A 69 1.29 -5.44 9.80
CA ILE A 69 2.26 -5.25 8.72
C ILE A 69 2.22 -3.80 8.20
N LEU A 70 1.02 -3.24 8.05
CA LEU A 70 0.88 -1.84 7.62
C LEU A 70 1.51 -0.88 8.63
N PHE A 71 1.23 -1.07 9.92
CA PHE A 71 1.81 -0.21 10.96
C PHE A 71 3.33 -0.37 11.05
N LEU A 72 3.84 -1.59 10.88
CA LEU A 72 5.29 -1.82 10.81
C LEU A 72 5.92 -1.06 9.63
N TYR A 73 5.32 -1.17 8.46
CA TYR A 73 5.78 -0.50 7.25
C TYR A 73 5.94 1.01 7.50
N LEU A 74 4.91 1.63 8.06
CA LEU A 74 4.92 3.06 8.33
C LEU A 74 5.85 3.43 9.50
N ALA A 75 5.92 2.60 10.54
CA ALA A 75 6.80 2.86 11.69
C ALA A 75 8.28 2.80 11.32
N VAL A 76 8.67 1.86 10.47
CA VAL A 76 10.05 1.76 9.98
C VAL A 76 10.43 3.01 9.18
N ILE A 77 9.55 3.47 8.30
CA ILE A 77 9.76 4.70 7.54
C ILE A 77 9.84 5.91 8.48
N GLN A 78 8.95 6.00 9.46
CA GLN A 78 8.94 7.07 10.46
C GLN A 78 10.26 7.15 11.22
N GLN A 79 10.83 6.01 11.56
CA GLN A 79 12.10 5.94 12.28
C GLN A 79 13.29 6.31 11.39
N GLY A 80 13.12 6.36 10.07
CA GLY A 80 14.19 6.66 9.13
C GLY A 80 14.97 5.43 8.66
N ALA A 81 14.57 4.24 9.04
CA ALA A 81 15.12 2.99 8.53
C ALA A 81 14.50 2.64 7.17
N LYS A 82 14.96 1.56 6.56
CA LYS A 82 14.44 1.07 5.28
C LYS A 82 13.61 -0.18 5.50
N ILE A 83 12.47 -0.26 4.81
CA ILE A 83 11.54 -1.40 4.89
C ILE A 83 11.56 -2.20 3.59
N LEU A 84 11.60 -3.52 3.71
CA LEU A 84 11.57 -4.45 2.58
C LEU A 84 10.56 -5.56 2.87
N GLY A 85 9.67 -5.81 1.91
CA GLY A 85 8.73 -6.92 2.03
C GLY A 85 9.23 -8.19 1.36
N ILE A 86 9.03 -9.31 2.02
CA ILE A 86 9.37 -10.64 1.50
C ILE A 86 8.07 -11.43 1.32
N ASN A 87 7.93 -12.05 0.15
CA ASN A 87 6.79 -12.91 -0.13
C ASN A 87 6.78 -14.09 0.87
N PRO A 88 5.71 -14.26 1.66
CA PRO A 88 5.64 -15.33 2.66
C PRO A 88 5.60 -16.73 2.04
N ALA A 89 5.35 -16.85 0.74
CA ALA A 89 5.39 -18.14 0.05
C ALA A 89 6.81 -18.63 -0.22
N PHE A 90 7.82 -17.78 -0.06
CA PHE A 90 9.21 -18.23 -0.23
C PHE A 90 9.59 -19.22 0.88
N PRO A 91 10.34 -20.30 0.55
CA PRO A 91 10.87 -21.20 1.56
C PRO A 91 11.79 -20.48 2.55
N GLN A 92 11.88 -20.98 3.76
CA GLN A 92 12.70 -20.38 4.81
C GLN A 92 14.15 -20.18 4.38
N GLU A 93 14.73 -21.16 3.69
CA GLU A 93 16.11 -21.09 3.18
C GLU A 93 16.29 -19.89 2.25
N LYS A 94 15.35 -19.66 1.33
CA LYS A 94 15.40 -18.50 0.42
C LYS A 94 15.24 -17.18 1.17
N ARG A 95 14.38 -17.14 2.20
CA ARG A 95 14.21 -15.94 3.03
C ARG A 95 15.49 -15.58 3.77
N GLU A 96 16.17 -16.58 4.33
CA GLU A 96 17.46 -16.40 5.02
C GLU A 96 18.53 -15.87 4.07
N GLU A 97 18.60 -16.44 2.86
CA GLU A 97 19.53 -16.01 1.84
C GLU A 97 19.26 -14.55 1.41
N LEU A 98 18.00 -14.17 1.21
CA LEU A 98 17.62 -12.80 0.88
C LEU A 98 18.02 -11.83 2.01
N CYS A 99 17.82 -12.21 3.26
CA CYS A 99 18.23 -11.39 4.39
C CYS A 99 19.74 -11.17 4.40
N GLN A 100 20.51 -12.19 4.10
CA GLN A 100 21.96 -12.10 4.08
C GLN A 100 22.46 -11.24 2.93
N VAL A 101 21.93 -11.46 1.72
CA VAL A 101 22.37 -10.76 0.51
C VAL A 101 22.02 -9.27 0.55
N HIS A 102 20.86 -8.90 1.10
CA HIS A 102 20.37 -7.51 1.13
C HIS A 102 20.68 -6.77 2.43
N GLY A 103 21.49 -7.37 3.31
CA GLY A 103 21.89 -6.70 4.54
C GLY A 103 20.72 -6.42 5.49
N ILE A 104 19.76 -7.34 5.55
CA ILE A 104 18.59 -7.21 6.41
C ILE A 104 18.96 -7.54 7.84
N ASP A 105 18.84 -6.56 8.73
CA ASP A 105 19.21 -6.70 10.14
C ASP A 105 18.10 -7.33 10.99
N PHE A 106 16.84 -7.09 10.59
CA PHE A 106 15.66 -7.53 11.33
C PHE A 106 14.61 -8.03 10.34
N CYS A 107 13.97 -9.16 10.67
CA CYS A 107 12.90 -9.72 9.85
C CYS A 107 11.73 -10.13 10.75
N TYR A 108 10.55 -9.56 10.51
CA TYR A 108 9.37 -9.76 11.34
C TYR A 108 8.26 -10.43 10.54
N GLN A 109 7.62 -11.41 11.17
CA GLN A 109 6.32 -11.92 10.75
C GLN A 109 5.22 -11.16 11.49
N THR A 110 3.97 -11.33 11.07
CA THR A 110 2.85 -10.61 11.69
C THR A 110 2.79 -10.78 13.21
N GLU A 111 2.96 -12.00 13.69
CA GLU A 111 2.90 -12.34 15.12
C GLU A 111 4.08 -11.80 15.93
N ASP A 112 5.15 -11.37 15.29
CA ASP A 112 6.33 -10.84 15.97
C ASP A 112 6.20 -9.35 16.29
N ILE A 113 5.18 -8.68 15.75
CA ILE A 113 5.02 -7.24 15.87
C ILE A 113 4.20 -6.92 17.12
N HIS A 114 4.76 -6.08 18.00
CA HIS A 114 4.14 -5.70 19.26
C HIS A 114 3.92 -4.19 19.32
N TYR A 115 3.00 -3.77 20.20
CA TYR A 115 2.69 -2.38 20.48
C TYR A 115 3.17 -2.04 21.88
N LEU A 116 4.09 -1.10 22.00
CA LEU A 116 4.63 -0.66 23.28
C LEU A 116 4.25 0.79 23.56
N ALA A 117 4.29 1.18 24.84
CA ALA A 117 4.03 2.57 25.22
C ALA A 117 5.02 3.52 24.51
N ALA A 118 4.49 4.61 23.94
CA ALA A 118 5.20 5.46 23.01
C ALA A 118 5.50 6.87 23.55
N GLU A 119 5.48 7.07 24.87
CA GLU A 119 5.59 8.41 25.49
C GLU A 119 6.98 9.03 25.33
N LEU A 120 8.02 8.22 25.10
CA LEU A 120 9.40 8.66 25.06
C LEU A 120 10.04 8.49 23.67
N LEU A 121 9.23 8.55 22.60
CA LEU A 121 9.79 8.46 21.26
C LEU A 121 10.63 9.71 20.93
N PRO A 122 11.81 9.53 20.30
CA PRO A 122 12.57 10.66 19.79
C PRO A 122 11.79 11.35 18.65
N GLU A 123 11.90 12.68 18.59
CA GLU A 123 11.35 13.41 17.45
C GLU A 123 12.27 13.22 16.25
N HIS A 124 11.67 12.84 15.12
CA HIS A 124 12.37 12.69 13.85
C HIS A 124 11.88 13.73 12.87
N LYS A 125 12.82 14.41 12.22
CA LYS A 125 12.50 15.21 11.04
C LYS A 125 12.33 14.25 9.87
N ALA A 126 11.15 14.26 9.23
CA ALA A 126 10.92 13.47 8.04
C ALA A 126 11.79 14.00 6.88
N ASP A 127 12.54 13.11 6.26
CA ASP A 127 13.32 13.39 5.07
C ASP A 127 12.76 12.56 3.91
N PHE A 128 12.01 13.21 3.03
CA PHE A 128 11.36 12.57 1.89
C PHE A 128 12.33 12.19 0.77
N THR A 129 13.55 12.69 0.83
CA THR A 129 14.60 12.38 -0.16
C THR A 129 15.46 11.20 0.25
N LYS A 130 15.29 10.70 1.47
CA LYS A 130 16.02 9.54 1.98
C LYS A 130 15.41 8.25 1.46
N ALA A 131 16.24 7.24 1.21
CA ALA A 131 15.77 5.91 0.87
C ALA A 131 14.86 5.38 1.98
N ALA A 132 13.66 4.95 1.63
CA ALA A 132 12.64 4.52 2.59
C ALA A 132 12.20 3.07 2.36
N THR A 133 12.02 2.66 1.11
CA THR A 133 11.53 1.32 0.78
C THR A 133 12.49 0.61 -0.15
N MET A 134 12.55 -0.71 0.02
CA MET A 134 13.23 -1.61 -0.90
C MET A 134 12.21 -2.64 -1.36
N THR A 135 12.13 -2.86 -2.67
CA THR A 135 11.16 -3.80 -3.24
C THR A 135 11.89 -4.81 -4.11
N LEU A 136 11.65 -6.09 -3.84
CA LEU A 136 12.30 -7.17 -4.61
C LEU A 136 11.69 -7.27 -6.00
N THR A 137 12.56 -7.36 -6.99
CA THR A 137 12.14 -7.60 -8.38
C THR A 137 12.15 -9.11 -8.67
N SER A 138 11.21 -9.56 -9.49
CA SER A 138 11.23 -10.93 -10.01
C SER A 138 12.30 -11.02 -11.10
N GLY A 139 13.55 -11.19 -10.69
CA GLY A 139 14.67 -11.39 -11.64
C GLY A 139 14.54 -12.71 -12.39
N SER A 140 15.03 -12.72 -13.64
CA SER A 140 14.97 -13.89 -14.52
C SER A 140 15.94 -15.01 -14.11
N THR A 141 17.00 -14.69 -13.36
CA THR A 141 18.03 -15.63 -12.90
C THR A 141 18.55 -15.23 -11.53
N GLY A 142 18.65 -16.19 -10.62
CA GLY A 142 19.23 -16.00 -9.30
C GLY A 142 18.27 -15.34 -8.32
N LEU A 143 18.84 -14.73 -7.26
CA LEU A 143 18.05 -14.05 -6.23
C LEU A 143 17.49 -12.72 -6.75
N PRO A 144 16.27 -12.36 -6.32
CA PRO A 144 15.70 -11.07 -6.66
C PRO A 144 16.61 -9.91 -6.22
N LYS A 145 16.66 -8.87 -7.07
CA LYS A 145 17.33 -7.61 -6.73
C LYS A 145 16.37 -6.73 -5.94
N ALA A 146 16.91 -5.87 -5.11
CA ALA A 146 16.12 -4.88 -4.38
C ALA A 146 16.24 -3.53 -5.07
N VAL A 147 15.07 -2.92 -5.36
CA VAL A 147 14.98 -1.57 -5.91
C VAL A 147 14.60 -0.63 -4.78
N VAL A 148 15.31 0.49 -4.67
CA VAL A 148 15.16 1.46 -3.59
C VAL A 148 14.32 2.65 -4.06
N HIS A 149 13.35 3.06 -3.25
CA HIS A 149 12.56 4.25 -3.50
C HIS A 149 12.56 5.20 -2.29
N HIS A 150 12.47 6.50 -2.58
CA HIS A 150 12.30 7.56 -1.60
C HIS A 150 10.81 7.88 -1.40
N VAL A 151 10.46 8.45 -0.26
CA VAL A 151 9.08 8.89 0.00
C VAL A 151 8.59 9.85 -1.08
N SER A 152 9.46 10.80 -1.51
CA SER A 152 9.09 11.77 -2.55
C SER A 152 8.71 11.09 -3.88
N ALA A 153 9.38 10.02 -4.27
CA ALA A 153 9.04 9.27 -5.49
C ALA A 153 7.68 8.59 -5.37
N HIS A 154 7.41 7.96 -4.23
CA HIS A 154 6.10 7.36 -3.96
C HIS A 154 4.96 8.38 -4.00
N LEU A 155 5.17 9.54 -3.38
CA LEU A 155 4.15 10.60 -3.33
C LEU A 155 3.92 11.23 -4.71
N ALA A 156 4.98 11.44 -5.50
CA ALA A 156 4.85 11.98 -6.86
C ALA A 156 4.06 11.04 -7.77
N ASN A 157 4.32 9.74 -7.68
CA ASN A 157 3.56 8.74 -8.43
C ASN A 157 2.10 8.71 -7.98
N ALA A 158 1.87 8.75 -6.67
CA ALA A 158 0.51 8.76 -6.10
C ALA A 158 -0.27 9.97 -6.58
N GLU A 159 0.34 11.15 -6.62
CA GLU A 159 -0.29 12.40 -7.11
C GLU A 159 -0.85 12.20 -8.52
N GLY A 160 -0.05 11.66 -9.44
CA GLY A 160 -0.47 11.44 -10.81
C GLY A 160 -1.64 10.48 -10.94
N VAL A 161 -1.59 9.35 -10.23
CA VAL A 161 -2.66 8.35 -10.28
C VAL A 161 -3.94 8.88 -9.64
N CYS A 162 -3.84 9.57 -8.52
CA CYS A 162 -5.00 10.17 -7.84
C CYS A 162 -5.70 11.20 -8.73
N ALA A 163 -4.94 12.03 -9.44
CA ALA A 163 -5.51 12.99 -10.39
C ALA A 163 -6.22 12.27 -11.54
N LEU A 164 -5.59 11.25 -12.12
CA LEU A 164 -6.14 10.49 -13.24
C LEU A 164 -7.44 9.77 -12.85
N MET A 165 -7.47 9.15 -11.68
CA MET A 165 -8.59 8.32 -11.23
C MET A 165 -9.60 9.07 -10.37
N ASN A 166 -9.41 10.38 -10.19
CA ASN A 166 -10.28 11.21 -9.38
C ASN A 166 -10.46 10.64 -7.96
N PHE A 167 -9.35 10.32 -7.33
CA PHE A 167 -9.32 9.80 -5.96
C PHE A 167 -8.96 10.89 -4.97
N GLY A 168 -9.80 11.10 -3.97
CA GLY A 168 -9.64 12.15 -2.97
C GLY A 168 -10.09 11.74 -1.57
N LYS A 169 -10.06 12.71 -0.67
CA LYS A 169 -10.28 12.55 0.77
C LYS A 169 -11.57 11.80 1.14
N GLU A 170 -12.64 12.04 0.40
CA GLU A 170 -13.96 11.46 0.73
C GLU A 170 -14.12 10.01 0.24
N GLN A 171 -13.09 9.45 -0.34
CA GLN A 171 -13.14 8.16 -1.00
C GLN A 171 -12.35 7.10 -0.27
N SER A 172 -12.41 5.86 -0.77
CA SER A 172 -11.77 4.72 -0.15
C SER A 172 -11.09 3.84 -1.21
N TRP A 173 -9.98 3.22 -0.83
CA TRP A 173 -9.28 2.26 -1.68
C TRP A 173 -9.04 0.98 -0.89
N LEU A 174 -9.36 -0.17 -1.51
CA LEU A 174 -9.14 -1.47 -0.90
C LEU A 174 -7.65 -1.87 -1.01
N LEU A 175 -7.04 -2.28 0.09
CA LEU A 175 -5.68 -2.83 0.07
C LEU A 175 -5.74 -4.28 -0.43
N SER A 176 -5.96 -4.42 -1.72
CA SER A 176 -6.25 -5.69 -2.40
C SER A 176 -5.01 -6.42 -2.92
N LEU A 177 -3.86 -5.76 -2.91
CA LEU A 177 -2.62 -6.30 -3.44
C LEU A 177 -1.53 -6.29 -2.37
N PRO A 178 -0.55 -7.22 -2.44
CA PRO A 178 0.42 -7.37 -1.35
C PRO A 178 1.33 -6.16 -1.17
N LEU A 179 1.61 -5.81 0.09
CA LEU A 179 2.57 -4.75 0.43
C LEU A 179 4.01 -5.11 0.06
N TYR A 180 4.33 -6.39 -0.11
CA TYR A 180 5.66 -6.78 -0.56
C TYR A 180 5.86 -6.59 -2.07
N HIS A 181 4.83 -6.16 -2.80
CA HIS A 181 4.91 -5.76 -4.21
C HIS A 181 4.69 -4.25 -4.35
N VAL A 182 5.24 -3.66 -5.40
CA VAL A 182 5.08 -2.24 -5.70
C VAL A 182 3.62 -1.85 -5.89
N SER A 183 2.79 -2.74 -6.42
CA SER A 183 1.37 -2.49 -6.63
C SER A 183 0.59 -2.28 -5.32
N GLY A 184 0.89 -3.06 -4.29
CA GLY A 184 0.28 -2.87 -2.96
C GLY A 184 0.78 -1.61 -2.28
N GLN A 185 2.07 -1.33 -2.38
CA GLN A 185 2.65 -0.09 -1.84
C GLN A 185 2.01 1.14 -2.51
N GLY A 186 1.77 1.10 -3.82
CA GLY A 186 1.13 2.19 -4.54
C GLY A 186 -0.23 2.56 -3.95
N ILE A 187 -1.02 1.58 -3.54
CA ILE A 187 -2.31 1.82 -2.88
C ILE A 187 -2.10 2.61 -1.58
N VAL A 188 -1.14 2.20 -0.77
CA VAL A 188 -0.82 2.87 0.50
C VAL A 188 -0.43 4.33 0.27
N TRP A 189 0.41 4.61 -0.71
CA TRP A 189 0.88 5.98 -0.95
C TRP A 189 -0.20 6.89 -1.55
N ARG A 190 -1.15 6.36 -2.33
CA ARG A 190 -2.33 7.12 -2.78
C ARG A 190 -3.22 7.51 -1.60
N TRP A 191 -3.43 6.58 -0.69
CA TRP A 191 -4.15 6.83 0.55
C TRP A 191 -3.46 7.91 1.39
N LEU A 192 -2.16 7.80 1.59
CA LEU A 192 -1.37 8.77 2.37
C LEU A 192 -1.30 10.14 1.69
N TYR A 193 -1.31 10.18 0.36
CA TYR A 193 -1.30 11.43 -0.39
C TYR A 193 -2.60 12.22 -0.23
N THR A 194 -3.74 11.53 -0.17
CA THR A 194 -5.06 12.18 -0.20
C THR A 194 -5.68 12.37 1.17
N GLY A 195 -5.30 11.60 2.17
CA GLY A 195 -6.01 11.55 3.44
C GLY A 195 -7.34 10.81 3.37
N ALA A 196 -7.53 9.98 2.35
CA ALA A 196 -8.73 9.15 2.17
C ALA A 196 -8.81 8.02 3.20
N THR A 197 -9.66 7.03 2.96
CA THR A 197 -9.78 5.84 3.82
C THR A 197 -9.15 4.64 3.14
N LEU A 198 -8.23 3.97 3.81
CA LEU A 198 -7.72 2.67 3.38
C LEU A 198 -8.57 1.58 4.02
N VAL A 199 -8.97 0.58 3.23
CA VAL A 199 -9.81 -0.52 3.71
C VAL A 199 -9.05 -1.83 3.53
N LEU A 200 -8.86 -2.58 4.62
CA LEU A 200 -8.32 -3.93 4.54
C LEU A 200 -9.46 -4.89 4.15
N PRO A 201 -9.21 -5.84 3.27
CA PRO A 201 -10.24 -6.81 2.89
C PRO A 201 -10.76 -7.58 4.11
N LYS A 202 -12.05 -7.76 4.18
CA LYS A 202 -12.70 -8.68 5.13
C LYS A 202 -12.41 -10.12 4.72
N GLU A 203 -12.85 -11.08 5.51
CA GLU A 203 -12.70 -12.50 5.20
C GLU A 203 -13.22 -12.82 3.80
N ASP A 204 -14.39 -12.28 3.44
CA ASP A 204 -14.90 -12.35 2.07
C ASP A 204 -14.31 -11.21 1.23
N PHE A 205 -13.24 -11.53 0.52
CA PHE A 205 -12.50 -10.57 -0.32
C PHE A 205 -13.40 -9.94 -1.39
N TYR A 206 -14.22 -10.75 -2.07
CA TYR A 206 -15.04 -10.25 -3.18
C TYR A 206 -16.19 -9.37 -2.71
N GLN A 207 -16.74 -9.64 -1.53
CA GLN A 207 -17.69 -8.71 -0.91
C GLN A 207 -17.06 -7.35 -0.64
N SER A 208 -15.81 -7.34 -0.20
CA SER A 208 -15.09 -6.11 0.13
C SER A 208 -14.91 -5.19 -1.07
N ILE A 209 -14.78 -5.74 -2.29
CA ILE A 209 -14.56 -4.95 -3.50
C ILE A 209 -15.71 -3.96 -3.76
N GLY A 210 -16.95 -4.41 -3.62
CA GLY A 210 -18.12 -3.55 -3.86
C GLY A 210 -18.37 -2.47 -2.82
N GLU A 211 -17.67 -2.53 -1.70
CA GLU A 211 -17.85 -1.63 -0.57
C GLU A 211 -16.94 -0.39 -0.62
N VAL A 212 -15.98 -0.35 -1.54
CA VAL A 212 -15.02 0.76 -1.69
C VAL A 212 -15.23 1.51 -2.99
N SER A 213 -14.80 2.76 -3.04
CA SER A 213 -14.90 3.56 -4.27
C SER A 213 -13.85 3.20 -5.31
N HIS A 214 -12.66 2.81 -4.87
CA HIS A 214 -11.53 2.50 -5.75
C HIS A 214 -10.91 1.15 -5.36
N VAL A 215 -10.53 0.38 -6.36
CA VAL A 215 -9.87 -0.91 -6.13
C VAL A 215 -8.85 -1.20 -7.23
N SER A 216 -7.76 -1.84 -6.86
CA SER A 216 -6.76 -2.34 -7.79
C SER A 216 -6.92 -3.86 -7.89
N LEU A 217 -7.05 -4.38 -9.11
CA LEU A 217 -7.27 -5.80 -9.35
C LEU A 217 -6.41 -6.29 -10.51
N VAL A 218 -6.10 -7.56 -10.49
CA VAL A 218 -5.61 -8.27 -11.68
C VAL A 218 -6.80 -8.89 -12.42
N PRO A 219 -6.67 -9.18 -13.73
CA PRO A 219 -7.82 -9.66 -14.51
C PRO A 219 -8.51 -10.90 -13.92
N THR A 220 -7.76 -11.83 -13.35
CA THR A 220 -8.33 -13.03 -12.73
C THR A 220 -9.22 -12.68 -11.53
N GLN A 221 -8.80 -11.73 -10.71
CA GLN A 221 -9.61 -11.25 -9.58
C GLN A 221 -10.88 -10.55 -10.07
N LEU A 222 -10.76 -9.76 -11.13
CA LEU A 222 -11.91 -9.07 -11.71
C LEU A 222 -12.96 -10.07 -12.23
N GLN A 223 -12.52 -11.10 -12.94
CA GLN A 223 -13.43 -12.15 -13.42
C GLN A 223 -14.13 -12.85 -12.26
N ARG A 224 -13.40 -13.19 -11.21
CA ARG A 224 -13.97 -13.82 -10.02
C ARG A 224 -14.95 -12.90 -9.30
N TRP A 225 -14.70 -11.59 -9.30
CA TRP A 225 -15.65 -10.64 -8.74
C TRP A 225 -16.96 -10.61 -9.53
N PHE A 226 -16.89 -10.64 -10.85
CA PHE A 226 -18.10 -10.71 -11.68
C PHE A 226 -18.89 -11.99 -11.41
N ASP A 227 -18.20 -13.12 -11.30
CA ASP A 227 -18.85 -14.39 -10.95
C ASP A 227 -19.51 -14.30 -9.57
N TYR A 228 -18.83 -13.69 -8.61
CA TYR A 228 -19.36 -13.47 -7.26
C TYR A 228 -20.65 -12.61 -7.30
N LEU A 229 -20.65 -11.53 -8.07
CA LEU A 229 -21.81 -10.63 -8.17
C LEU A 229 -23.01 -11.32 -8.83
N THR A 230 -22.77 -12.27 -9.72
CA THR A 230 -23.85 -13.06 -10.33
C THR A 230 -24.54 -13.94 -9.28
N GLU A 231 -23.76 -14.53 -8.39
CA GLU A 231 -24.28 -15.40 -7.32
C GLU A 231 -24.78 -14.62 -6.10
N HIS A 232 -24.21 -13.43 -5.85
CA HIS A 232 -24.52 -12.58 -4.70
C HIS A 232 -24.83 -11.15 -5.16
N PRO A 233 -26.00 -10.91 -5.80
CA PRO A 233 -26.38 -9.56 -6.21
C PRO A 233 -26.42 -8.62 -5.00
N GLN A 234 -25.77 -7.46 -5.13
CA GLN A 234 -25.68 -6.48 -4.05
C GLN A 234 -25.42 -5.10 -4.64
N PRO A 235 -25.71 -4.03 -3.90
CA PRO A 235 -25.32 -2.68 -4.32
C PRO A 235 -23.81 -2.58 -4.41
N ILE A 236 -23.32 -1.87 -5.44
CA ILE A 236 -21.90 -1.66 -5.68
C ILE A 236 -21.61 -0.18 -5.50
N GLN A 237 -20.70 0.16 -4.57
CA GLN A 237 -20.24 1.52 -4.36
C GLN A 237 -19.00 1.85 -5.21
N THR A 238 -18.37 0.87 -5.82
CA THR A 238 -17.15 1.01 -6.61
C THR A 238 -17.38 1.92 -7.81
N GLN A 239 -16.52 2.91 -7.95
CA GLN A 239 -16.55 3.91 -9.03
C GLN A 239 -15.45 3.69 -10.05
N ALA A 240 -14.30 3.17 -9.61
CA ALA A 240 -13.11 3.06 -10.44
C ALA A 240 -12.29 1.82 -10.09
N VAL A 241 -11.79 1.16 -11.12
CA VAL A 241 -10.93 -0.03 -10.99
C VAL A 241 -9.63 0.23 -11.76
N LEU A 242 -8.51 0.04 -11.09
CA LEU A 242 -7.18 0.03 -11.71
C LEU A 242 -6.79 -1.41 -11.99
N LEU A 243 -6.61 -1.75 -13.27
CA LEU A 243 -6.30 -3.10 -13.70
C LEU A 243 -4.80 -3.24 -13.95
N GLY A 244 -4.17 -4.17 -13.25
CA GLY A 244 -2.77 -4.50 -13.42
C GLY A 244 -2.56 -5.66 -14.38
N GLY A 245 -1.31 -5.86 -14.80
CA GLY A 245 -0.93 -6.94 -15.69
C GLY A 245 -0.57 -6.45 -17.08
N THR A 246 -0.16 -7.37 -17.96
CA THR A 246 0.36 -7.04 -19.27
C THR A 246 -0.73 -6.83 -20.33
N GLN A 247 -1.83 -7.56 -20.22
CA GLN A 247 -2.97 -7.42 -21.12
C GLN A 247 -4.27 -7.60 -20.36
N ILE A 248 -5.23 -6.73 -20.64
CA ILE A 248 -6.54 -6.75 -20.02
C ILE A 248 -7.55 -7.16 -21.10
N PRO A 249 -8.28 -8.26 -20.91
CA PRO A 249 -9.32 -8.65 -21.87
C PRO A 249 -10.36 -7.55 -22.00
N VAL A 250 -10.63 -7.15 -23.25
CA VAL A 250 -11.62 -6.11 -23.58
C VAL A 250 -12.99 -6.42 -22.99
N LYS A 251 -13.36 -7.69 -22.96
CA LYS A 251 -14.64 -8.13 -22.41
C LYS A 251 -14.82 -7.73 -20.95
N LEU A 252 -13.75 -7.77 -20.15
CA LEU A 252 -13.80 -7.37 -18.73
C LEU A 252 -14.03 -5.86 -18.58
N THR A 253 -13.38 -5.05 -19.40
CA THR A 253 -13.58 -3.59 -19.36
C THR A 253 -14.98 -3.20 -19.82
N GLN A 254 -15.56 -3.96 -20.74
CA GLN A 254 -16.94 -3.75 -21.18
C GLN A 254 -17.94 -4.02 -20.06
N VAL A 255 -17.75 -5.09 -19.29
CA VAL A 255 -18.61 -5.37 -18.13
C VAL A 255 -18.54 -4.26 -17.10
N LEU A 256 -17.34 -3.76 -16.80
CA LEU A 256 -17.17 -2.61 -15.89
C LEU A 256 -17.94 -1.39 -16.40
N SER A 257 -17.85 -1.08 -17.68
CA SER A 257 -18.58 0.03 -18.29
C SER A 257 -20.09 -0.12 -18.13
N GLU A 258 -20.61 -1.32 -18.35
CA GLU A 258 -22.04 -1.63 -18.16
C GLU A 258 -22.49 -1.43 -16.72
N LEU A 259 -21.59 -1.69 -15.74
CA LEU A 259 -21.86 -1.46 -14.32
C LEU A 259 -21.68 0.00 -13.91
N GLY A 260 -21.30 0.89 -14.84
CA GLY A 260 -21.04 2.29 -14.56
C GLY A 260 -19.71 2.52 -13.84
N ILE A 261 -18.78 1.60 -13.91
CA ILE A 261 -17.48 1.67 -13.26
C ILE A 261 -16.42 2.08 -14.29
N ARG A 262 -15.64 3.11 -13.97
CA ARG A 262 -14.51 3.52 -14.80
C ARG A 262 -13.39 2.52 -14.63
N SER A 263 -12.76 2.13 -15.71
CA SER A 263 -11.61 1.24 -15.68
C SER A 263 -10.37 1.93 -16.22
N TYR A 264 -9.26 1.68 -15.55
CA TYR A 264 -7.95 2.23 -15.91
C TYR A 264 -6.99 1.06 -16.02
N SER A 265 -6.24 1.01 -17.11
CA SER A 265 -5.17 0.02 -17.26
C SER A 265 -3.86 0.70 -16.91
N GLY A 266 -3.07 0.01 -16.11
CA GLY A 266 -1.78 0.50 -15.76
C GLY A 266 -0.83 -0.65 -15.62
N TYR A 267 0.43 -0.42 -16.00
CA TYR A 267 1.48 -1.30 -15.59
C TYR A 267 2.63 -0.44 -15.10
N GLY A 268 3.32 -0.95 -14.12
CA GLY A 268 4.46 -0.29 -13.55
C GLY A 268 5.65 -1.21 -13.58
N MET A 269 6.81 -0.61 -13.46
CA MET A 269 8.04 -1.31 -13.19
C MET A 269 8.42 -1.01 -11.75
N THR A 270 8.94 -2.01 -11.04
CA THR A 270 9.32 -1.85 -9.63
C THR A 270 10.30 -0.69 -9.45
N GLU A 271 11.18 -0.48 -10.41
CA GLU A 271 12.19 0.57 -10.42
C GLU A 271 11.59 1.98 -10.41
N MET A 272 10.39 2.15 -10.93
CA MET A 272 9.73 3.44 -11.09
C MET A 272 8.59 3.65 -10.09
N ALA A 273 8.55 2.90 -9.01
CA ALA A 273 7.45 2.85 -8.07
C ALA A 273 6.14 2.41 -8.76
N SER A 274 4.98 2.63 -8.20
CA SER A 274 3.73 2.13 -8.77
C SER A 274 3.37 2.83 -10.09
N THR A 275 2.78 2.13 -11.02
CA THR A 275 2.07 2.64 -12.22
C THR A 275 2.79 3.77 -12.98
N VAL A 276 3.76 3.39 -13.84
CA VAL A 276 4.47 4.34 -14.71
C VAL A 276 3.55 4.89 -15.78
N PHE A 277 2.67 4.05 -16.33
CA PHE A 277 1.70 4.42 -17.34
C PHE A 277 0.32 4.06 -16.86
N ALA A 278 -0.65 4.94 -17.08
CA ALA A 278 -2.04 4.66 -16.80
C ALA A 278 -2.93 5.46 -17.74
N LYS A 279 -4.07 4.88 -18.08
CA LYS A 279 -5.12 5.55 -18.84
C LYS A 279 -6.47 4.96 -18.46
N GLN A 280 -7.53 5.72 -18.69
CA GLN A 280 -8.87 5.16 -18.61
C GLN A 280 -9.04 4.16 -19.76
N SER A 281 -9.50 2.96 -19.44
CA SER A 281 -9.70 1.90 -20.43
C SER A 281 -10.89 2.22 -21.35
N ASP A 282 -10.71 2.05 -22.64
CA ASP A 282 -11.75 2.28 -23.66
C ASP A 282 -12.19 0.99 -24.35
N GLY A 283 -11.81 -0.17 -23.82
CA GLY A 283 -12.10 -1.45 -24.43
C GLY A 283 -11.10 -1.86 -25.50
N LYS A 284 -10.00 -1.15 -25.64
CA LYS A 284 -8.93 -1.46 -26.60
C LYS A 284 -7.65 -1.88 -25.86
N ILE A 285 -6.87 -2.74 -26.51
CA ILE A 285 -5.55 -3.11 -25.99
C ILE A 285 -4.58 -1.96 -26.27
N GLY A 286 -3.78 -1.59 -25.26
CA GLY A 286 -2.79 -0.55 -25.43
C GLY A 286 -2.15 -0.14 -24.13
N VAL A 287 -1.13 0.73 -24.24
CA VAL A 287 -0.42 1.31 -23.12
C VAL A 287 -0.83 2.78 -23.02
N GLY A 288 -1.09 3.26 -21.81
CA GLY A 288 -1.44 4.65 -21.59
C GLY A 288 -0.24 5.59 -21.70
N GLN A 289 -0.48 6.88 -21.47
CA GLN A 289 0.55 7.91 -21.46
C GLN A 289 1.31 7.87 -20.11
N PRO A 290 2.60 8.30 -20.10
CA PRO A 290 3.32 8.44 -18.85
C PRO A 290 2.63 9.43 -17.91
N LEU A 291 2.67 9.13 -16.61
CA LEU A 291 2.16 10.01 -15.56
C LEU A 291 3.20 11.04 -15.14
#